data_16cc215acfa7db951438eeced1f59af3
#
_entry.id   16cc215acfa7db951438eeced1f59af3
#
_cell.length_a   1.000
_cell.length_b   1.000
_cell.length_c   1.000
_cell.angle_alpha   90.00
_cell.angle_beta   90.00
_cell.angle_gamma   90.00
#
_symmetry.space_group_name_H-M   'P 1'
#
loop_
_entity.id
_entity.type
_entity.pdbx_description
1 polymer ?
#
loop_
_entity_poly.entity_id
_entity_poly.type
_entity_poly.pdbx_seq_one_letter_code
_entity_poly.pdbx_strand_id
1 'polypeptide(L)'
;MGDFKMAKKPAKKKAPAKKNISKKKKGLTKADVVRKGKQLSNWGKWGKNDELGVLNYIKPKDIVDAAKLIKKGKVFRLGLNLDENGPQNGLFGGRWNPLHHMMATGTDAIAGRQDKTVGLRYADDFINLPTQTASQWDALAHVFAGDKMWNGYDAALVDSTGAHKNGIEKFADKMVGRGVLLDVARYKKKARLADGYGITVNDLNRTAKAQGVEVKRGDFVIVNTGQM
;
A
#
# COMPACT_ATOMS: atom_id res chain seq x y z
N MET A 1 53.94 -54.55 46.45
CA MET A 1 53.13 -54.26 45.33
C MET A 1 51.73 -53.85 45.85
N GLY A 2 51.49 -52.59 45.97
CA GLY A 2 50.29 -52.05 46.62
C GLY A 2 49.38 -51.38 45.62
N ASP A 3 48.13 -51.85 45.53
CA ASP A 3 47.08 -51.31 44.66
C ASP A 3 46.55 -50.00 45.22
N PHE A 4 46.77 -48.94 44.46
CA PHE A 4 46.15 -47.60 44.71
C PHE A 4 44.75 -47.57 44.15
N LYS A 5 43.70 -47.63 44.98
CA LYS A 5 42.32 -47.38 44.62
C LYS A 5 42.06 -45.85 44.56
N MET A 6 41.84 -45.31 43.36
CA MET A 6 41.38 -43.92 43.18
C MET A 6 39.91 -43.75 43.57
N ALA A 7 39.64 -42.80 44.47
CA ALA A 7 38.31 -42.45 44.91
C ALA A 7 37.57 -41.66 43.84
N LYS A 8 36.32 -42.08 43.46
CA LYS A 8 35.41 -41.36 42.51
C LYS A 8 34.85 -40.15 43.21
N LYS A 9 35.00 -38.94 42.56
CA LYS A 9 34.35 -37.70 42.96
C LYS A 9 32.83 -37.80 42.75
N PRO A 10 32.01 -37.23 43.67
CA PRO A 10 30.56 -37.26 43.54
C PRO A 10 30.08 -36.33 42.40
N ALA A 11 29.14 -36.83 41.60
CA ALA A 11 28.54 -36.11 40.49
C ALA A 11 27.67 -34.93 40.99
N LYS A 12 27.93 -33.71 40.50
CA LYS A 12 27.10 -32.54 40.78
C LYS A 12 25.72 -32.69 40.09
N LYS A 13 24.65 -32.73 40.89
CA LYS A 13 23.27 -32.66 40.38
C LYS A 13 23.05 -31.32 39.67
N LYS A 14 22.75 -31.36 38.37
CA LYS A 14 22.31 -30.19 37.59
C LYS A 14 20.93 -29.75 38.08
N ALA A 15 20.81 -28.46 38.46
CA ALA A 15 19.54 -27.84 38.78
C ALA A 15 18.60 -27.84 37.53
N PRO A 16 17.26 -27.97 37.70
CA PRO A 16 16.35 -28.00 36.59
C PRO A 16 16.32 -26.63 35.89
N ALA A 17 16.48 -26.63 34.56
CA ALA A 17 16.40 -25.46 33.74
C ALA A 17 14.97 -24.87 33.84
N LYS A 18 14.87 -23.61 34.28
CA LYS A 18 13.61 -22.84 34.25
C LYS A 18 13.14 -22.73 32.82
N LYS A 19 12.04 -23.40 32.46
CA LYS A 19 11.35 -23.22 31.18
C LYS A 19 10.82 -21.79 31.13
N ASN A 20 11.49 -20.94 30.36
CA ASN A 20 10.95 -19.64 29.96
C ASN A 20 9.77 -19.90 29.04
N ILE A 21 8.55 -19.93 29.58
CA ILE A 21 7.31 -19.92 28.80
C ILE A 21 7.19 -18.51 28.24
N SER A 22 7.65 -18.32 27.02
CA SER A 22 7.38 -17.10 26.28
C SER A 22 5.86 -16.98 26.15
N LYS A 23 5.25 -16.00 26.82
CA LYS A 23 3.83 -15.67 26.64
C LYS A 23 3.64 -15.34 25.17
N LYS A 24 3.06 -16.26 24.38
CA LYS A 24 2.60 -15.96 23.01
C LYS A 24 1.74 -14.71 23.12
N LYS A 25 2.14 -13.62 22.46
CA LYS A 25 1.32 -12.43 22.34
C LYS A 25 -0.02 -12.87 21.74
N LYS A 26 -1.11 -12.68 22.47
CA LYS A 26 -2.47 -12.97 22.01
C LYS A 26 -2.71 -12.11 20.78
N GLY A 27 -3.01 -12.72 19.64
CA GLY A 27 -3.33 -11.99 18.42
C GLY A 27 -4.56 -11.08 18.63
N LEU A 28 -4.70 -10.06 17.80
CA LEU A 28 -5.90 -9.20 17.81
C LEU A 28 -7.15 -10.02 17.48
N THR A 29 -8.19 -9.84 18.26
CA THR A 29 -9.50 -10.42 18.00
C THR A 29 -10.31 -9.50 17.06
N LYS A 30 -11.37 -10.04 16.43
CA LYS A 30 -12.33 -9.22 15.65
C LYS A 30 -12.89 -8.06 16.49
N ALA A 31 -13.20 -8.30 17.79
CA ALA A 31 -13.67 -7.26 18.70
C ALA A 31 -12.62 -6.15 18.92
N ASP A 32 -11.33 -6.51 18.99
CA ASP A 32 -10.25 -5.52 19.11
C ASP A 32 -10.15 -4.65 17.86
N VAL A 33 -10.30 -5.22 16.68
CA VAL A 33 -10.31 -4.49 15.40
C VAL A 33 -11.48 -3.50 15.35
N VAL A 34 -12.69 -3.97 15.67
CA VAL A 34 -13.90 -3.12 15.71
C VAL A 34 -13.73 -1.98 16.71
N ARG A 35 -13.23 -2.27 17.93
CA ARG A 35 -12.99 -1.25 18.96
C ARG A 35 -11.97 -0.21 18.47
N LYS A 36 -10.87 -0.65 17.85
CA LYS A 36 -9.86 0.25 17.27
C LYS A 36 -10.42 1.07 16.12
N GLY A 37 -11.23 0.48 15.26
CA GLY A 37 -11.91 1.18 14.18
C GLY A 37 -12.78 2.33 14.71
N LYS A 38 -13.61 2.07 15.72
CA LYS A 38 -14.41 3.13 16.37
C LYS A 38 -13.54 4.22 17.01
N GLN A 39 -12.46 3.84 17.69
CA GLN A 39 -11.55 4.78 18.35
C GLN A 39 -10.81 5.69 17.37
N LEU A 40 -10.47 5.18 16.19
CA LEU A 40 -9.69 5.88 15.17
C LEU A 40 -10.58 6.50 14.08
N SER A 41 -11.88 6.28 14.12
CA SER A 41 -12.82 6.83 13.15
C SER A 41 -12.79 8.37 13.20
N ASN A 42 -12.76 8.96 12.03
CA ASN A 42 -12.89 10.40 11.81
C ASN A 42 -14.12 10.73 10.94
N TRP A 43 -15.09 9.80 10.87
CA TRP A 43 -16.36 10.03 10.19
C TRP A 43 -17.07 11.25 10.78
N GLY A 44 -17.72 12.02 9.94
CA GLY A 44 -18.41 13.24 10.32
C GLY A 44 -17.50 14.44 10.61
N LYS A 45 -16.18 14.26 10.70
CA LYS A 45 -15.23 15.33 11.02
C LYS A 45 -15.28 16.52 10.06
N TRP A 46 -15.56 16.29 8.80
CA TRP A 46 -15.68 17.31 7.75
C TRP A 46 -17.11 17.45 7.24
N GLY A 47 -18.09 17.02 8.04
CA GLY A 47 -19.49 17.06 7.73
C GLY A 47 -20.04 15.75 7.15
N LYS A 48 -21.37 15.62 7.18
CA LYS A 48 -22.07 14.40 6.78
C LYS A 48 -21.93 14.04 5.30
N ASN A 49 -21.61 15.04 4.46
CA ASN A 49 -21.49 14.88 3.02
C ASN A 49 -20.02 14.76 2.54
N ASP A 50 -19.06 14.63 3.46
CA ASP A 50 -17.66 14.52 3.08
C ASP A 50 -17.36 13.21 2.35
N GLU A 51 -16.66 13.32 1.24
CA GLU A 51 -16.18 12.21 0.39
C GLU A 51 -14.64 12.26 0.18
N LEU A 52 -13.93 13.15 0.90
CA LEU A 52 -12.48 13.36 0.77
C LEU A 52 -11.66 12.77 1.92
N GLY A 53 -12.28 12.62 3.09
CA GLY A 53 -11.57 12.11 4.25
C GLY A 53 -10.36 12.95 4.64
N VAL A 54 -9.23 12.28 4.87
CA VAL A 54 -7.98 12.96 5.31
C VAL A 54 -7.38 13.89 4.26
N LEU A 55 -7.79 13.80 2.99
CA LEU A 55 -7.36 14.75 1.96
C LEU A 55 -7.83 16.18 2.25
N ASN A 56 -8.85 16.34 3.09
CA ASN A 56 -9.25 17.66 3.60
C ASN A 56 -8.16 18.39 4.39
N TYR A 57 -7.11 17.69 4.82
CA TYR A 57 -5.96 18.34 5.47
C TYR A 57 -5.05 19.06 4.50
N ILE A 58 -5.07 18.71 3.21
CA ILE A 58 -4.24 19.35 2.19
C ILE A 58 -4.84 20.70 1.85
N LYS A 59 -4.07 21.76 2.09
CA LYS A 59 -4.44 23.14 1.79
C LYS A 59 -3.63 23.66 0.59
N PRO A 60 -4.08 24.69 -0.11
CA PRO A 60 -3.32 25.29 -1.23
C PRO A 60 -1.87 25.63 -0.85
N LYS A 61 -1.66 26.12 0.36
CA LYS A 61 -0.31 26.41 0.88
C LYS A 61 0.58 25.18 0.93
N ASP A 62 0.04 24.01 1.30
CA ASP A 62 0.82 22.78 1.41
C ASP A 62 1.32 22.32 0.04
N ILE A 63 0.52 22.54 -1.00
CA ILE A 63 0.91 22.27 -2.41
C ILE A 63 2.04 23.22 -2.83
N VAL A 64 1.91 24.52 -2.55
CA VAL A 64 2.95 25.50 -2.86
C VAL A 64 4.25 25.19 -2.10
N ASP A 65 4.15 24.80 -0.84
CA ASP A 65 5.33 24.43 -0.05
C ASP A 65 5.96 23.12 -0.51
N ALA A 66 5.16 22.15 -0.96
CA ALA A 66 5.67 20.92 -1.56
C ALA A 66 6.45 21.19 -2.86
N ALA A 67 6.00 22.08 -3.72
CA ALA A 67 6.71 22.47 -4.94
C ALA A 67 8.10 23.03 -4.67
N LYS A 68 8.31 23.74 -3.54
CA LYS A 68 9.62 24.28 -3.11
C LYS A 68 10.63 23.19 -2.74
N LEU A 69 10.20 21.95 -2.55
CA LEU A 69 11.09 20.82 -2.25
C LEU A 69 11.85 20.31 -3.49
N ILE A 70 11.44 20.69 -4.68
CA ILE A 70 12.09 20.28 -5.94
C ILE A 70 13.43 21.05 -6.04
N LYS A 71 14.54 20.35 -5.79
CA LYS A 71 15.90 20.93 -5.84
C LYS A 71 16.78 20.38 -6.94
N LYS A 72 16.51 19.16 -7.40
CA LYS A 72 17.39 18.44 -8.32
C LYS A 72 16.70 18.12 -9.66
N GLY A 73 15.42 18.42 -9.83
CA GLY A 73 14.65 18.06 -11.04
C GLY A 73 14.64 16.56 -11.36
N LYS A 74 14.91 15.70 -10.37
CA LYS A 74 14.95 14.25 -10.56
C LYS A 74 13.56 13.65 -10.39
N VAL A 75 13.13 12.87 -11.39
CA VAL A 75 11.89 12.12 -11.36
C VAL A 75 12.14 10.69 -10.87
N PHE A 76 11.30 10.19 -10.00
CA PHE A 76 11.30 8.80 -9.54
C PHE A 76 9.98 8.15 -9.93
N ARG A 77 10.06 7.13 -10.76
CA ARG A 77 8.89 6.32 -11.10
C ARG A 77 8.66 5.31 -9.98
N LEU A 78 7.51 5.43 -9.30
CA LEU A 78 7.12 4.53 -8.21
C LEU A 78 6.07 3.49 -8.65
N GLY A 79 5.51 3.65 -9.84
CA GLY A 79 4.52 2.75 -10.39
C GLY A 79 5.12 1.56 -11.12
N LEU A 80 4.46 0.40 -11.04
CA LEU A 80 4.68 -0.73 -11.92
C LEU A 80 4.16 -0.40 -13.33
N ASN A 81 4.70 -1.07 -14.33
CA ASN A 81 4.14 -1.01 -15.67
C ASN A 81 2.72 -1.59 -15.70
N LEU A 82 1.90 -1.09 -16.60
CA LEU A 82 0.62 -1.69 -16.95
C LEU A 82 0.82 -2.62 -18.15
N ASP A 83 1.38 -3.80 -17.91
CA ASP A 83 1.67 -4.81 -18.92
C ASP A 83 1.37 -6.23 -18.41
N GLU A 84 1.50 -7.22 -19.27
CA GLU A 84 1.23 -8.62 -18.98
C GLU A 84 2.17 -9.24 -17.92
N ASN A 85 3.30 -8.60 -17.65
CA ASN A 85 4.30 -9.07 -16.68
C ASN A 85 4.06 -8.52 -15.27
N GLY A 86 2.86 -8.04 -14.99
CA GLY A 86 2.46 -7.47 -13.70
C GLY A 86 2.37 -8.49 -12.56
N PRO A 87 2.00 -8.06 -11.35
CA PRO A 87 2.01 -8.89 -10.16
C PRO A 87 0.81 -9.84 -10.02
N GLN A 88 -0.17 -9.80 -10.92
CA GLN A 88 -1.39 -10.60 -10.78
C GLN A 88 -1.15 -12.05 -11.23
N ASN A 89 -1.56 -12.99 -10.38
CA ASN A 89 -1.43 -14.43 -10.61
C ASN A 89 -2.79 -15.16 -10.50
N GLY A 90 -3.90 -14.42 -10.46
CA GLY A 90 -5.26 -14.95 -10.34
C GLY A 90 -5.69 -15.38 -8.93
N LEU A 91 -4.78 -15.40 -7.94
CA LEU A 91 -5.08 -15.89 -6.58
C LEU A 91 -5.93 -14.93 -5.76
N PHE A 92 -5.91 -13.64 -6.05
CA PHE A 92 -6.70 -12.65 -5.34
C PHE A 92 -7.81 -12.07 -6.22
N GLY A 93 -9.05 -12.47 -5.94
CA GLY A 93 -10.24 -11.97 -6.65
C GLY A 93 -10.29 -12.28 -8.15
N GLY A 94 -9.52 -13.28 -8.63
CA GLY A 94 -9.45 -13.63 -10.04
C GLY A 94 -8.85 -12.56 -10.94
N ARG A 95 -8.09 -11.59 -10.38
CA ARG A 95 -7.49 -10.49 -11.14
C ARG A 95 -6.41 -11.00 -12.09
N TRP A 96 -6.31 -10.36 -13.25
CA TRP A 96 -5.27 -10.59 -14.27
C TRP A 96 -4.42 -9.35 -14.49
N ASN A 97 -3.27 -9.55 -15.13
CA ASN A 97 -2.41 -8.44 -15.56
C ASN A 97 -3.03 -7.73 -16.77
N PRO A 98 -2.67 -6.48 -17.03
CA PRO A 98 -3.19 -5.74 -18.17
C PRO A 98 -3.04 -6.50 -19.47
N LEU A 99 -4.09 -6.50 -20.28
CA LEU A 99 -4.09 -6.97 -21.65
C LEU A 99 -4.13 -5.75 -22.57
N HIS A 100 -3.04 -5.52 -23.31
CA HIS A 100 -2.90 -4.43 -24.26
C HIS A 100 -3.05 -4.96 -25.66
N HIS A 101 -3.94 -4.38 -26.46
CA HIS A 101 -4.21 -4.77 -27.83
C HIS A 101 -4.29 -3.57 -28.76
N MET A 102 -3.79 -3.74 -29.98
CA MET A 102 -3.88 -2.75 -31.03
C MET A 102 -5.21 -2.90 -31.77
N MET A 103 -5.93 -1.80 -31.97
CA MET A 103 -7.13 -1.72 -32.84
C MET A 103 -6.76 -1.33 -34.27
N ALA A 104 -5.71 -0.52 -34.42
CA ALA A 104 -5.11 -0.17 -35.69
C ALA A 104 -3.58 -0.21 -35.59
N THR A 105 -2.91 -0.74 -36.61
CA THR A 105 -1.47 -0.96 -36.58
C THR A 105 -0.75 -0.26 -37.75
N GLY A 106 0.57 -0.12 -37.62
CA GLY A 106 1.41 0.32 -38.74
C GLY A 106 1.39 -0.68 -39.93
N THR A 107 1.22 -1.98 -39.64
CA THR A 107 1.08 -3.01 -40.70
C THR A 107 -0.24 -2.87 -41.46
N ASP A 108 -1.34 -2.48 -40.80
CA ASP A 108 -2.60 -2.13 -41.49
C ASP A 108 -2.43 -0.92 -42.40
N ALA A 109 -1.68 0.07 -41.96
CA ALA A 109 -1.38 1.25 -42.74
C ALA A 109 -0.54 0.89 -44.00
N ILE A 110 0.49 0.06 -43.84
CA ILE A 110 1.33 -0.44 -44.96
C ILE A 110 0.49 -1.27 -45.92
N ALA A 111 -0.45 -2.06 -45.46
CA ALA A 111 -1.36 -2.85 -46.27
C ALA A 111 -2.46 -2.03 -46.99
N GLY A 112 -2.45 -0.71 -46.86
CA GLY A 112 -3.37 0.18 -47.55
C GLY A 112 -4.75 0.37 -46.85
N ARG A 113 -4.96 -0.19 -45.67
CA ARG A 113 -6.26 -0.08 -44.96
C ARG A 113 -6.65 1.36 -44.62
N GLN A 114 -5.66 2.27 -44.56
CA GLN A 114 -5.83 3.66 -44.18
C GLN A 114 -5.63 4.63 -45.38
N ASP A 115 -5.56 4.16 -46.62
CA ASP A 115 -5.24 4.98 -47.78
C ASP A 115 -6.37 5.98 -48.17
N LYS A 116 -7.58 5.77 -47.63
CA LYS A 116 -8.69 6.70 -47.77
C LYS A 116 -8.58 7.96 -46.89
N THR A 117 -7.69 7.92 -45.88
CA THR A 117 -7.41 9.08 -45.03
C THR A 117 -6.41 9.98 -45.72
N VAL A 118 -6.74 11.25 -45.89
CA VAL A 118 -5.89 12.19 -46.64
C VAL A 118 -4.58 12.47 -45.91
N GLY A 119 -3.51 11.75 -46.32
CA GLY A 119 -2.15 11.99 -45.87
C GLY A 119 -1.85 11.66 -44.42
N LEU A 120 -2.79 11.08 -43.67
CA LEU A 120 -2.60 10.69 -42.27
C LEU A 120 -2.80 9.19 -42.09
N ARG A 121 -1.85 8.54 -41.43
CA ARG A 121 -1.93 7.13 -40.99
C ARG A 121 -1.70 7.08 -39.47
N TYR A 122 -2.33 6.14 -38.76
CA TYR A 122 -2.33 6.10 -37.30
C TYR A 122 -2.27 4.67 -36.76
N ALA A 123 -1.88 4.54 -35.50
CA ALA A 123 -2.10 3.36 -34.68
C ALA A 123 -3.09 3.72 -33.58
N ASP A 124 -3.86 2.75 -33.13
CA ASP A 124 -4.85 2.88 -32.06
C ASP A 124 -4.87 1.62 -31.22
N ASP A 125 -5.11 1.74 -29.93
CA ASP A 125 -5.00 0.65 -28.99
C ASP A 125 -6.02 0.77 -27.84
N PHE A 126 -6.23 -0.35 -27.14
CA PHE A 126 -7.00 -0.38 -25.91
C PHE A 126 -6.32 -1.26 -24.86
N ILE A 127 -6.67 -1.02 -23.62
CA ILE A 127 -6.20 -1.82 -22.48
C ILE A 127 -7.41 -2.38 -21.72
N ASN A 128 -7.34 -3.67 -21.37
CA ASN A 128 -8.32 -4.34 -20.52
C ASN A 128 -7.64 -4.79 -19.24
N LEU A 129 -8.12 -4.33 -18.09
CA LEU A 129 -7.53 -4.66 -16.79
C LEU A 129 -8.53 -4.49 -15.63
N PRO A 130 -8.40 -5.27 -14.56
CA PRO A 130 -8.94 -4.90 -13.26
C PRO A 130 -8.23 -3.63 -12.74
N THR A 131 -8.96 -2.66 -12.22
CA THR A 131 -8.35 -1.37 -11.79
C THR A 131 -7.28 -1.53 -10.69
N GLN A 132 -7.34 -2.60 -9.89
CA GLN A 132 -6.33 -2.93 -8.87
C GLN A 132 -5.26 -3.93 -9.35
N THR A 133 -4.95 -3.92 -10.63
CA THR A 133 -4.03 -4.90 -11.22
C THR A 133 -2.55 -4.59 -10.99
N ALA A 134 -2.19 -3.32 -10.84
CA ALA A 134 -0.82 -2.85 -10.65
C ALA A 134 -0.79 -1.72 -9.62
N SER A 135 0.11 -0.73 -9.79
CA SER A 135 0.13 0.45 -8.91
C SER A 135 -1.08 1.33 -9.16
N GLN A 136 -1.87 1.55 -8.14
CA GLN A 136 -3.06 2.39 -8.19
C GLN A 136 -3.29 3.10 -6.85
N TRP A 137 -4.25 4.00 -6.84
CA TRP A 137 -4.80 4.60 -5.64
C TRP A 137 -6.24 4.13 -5.45
N ASP A 138 -6.56 3.64 -4.27
CA ASP A 138 -7.87 3.08 -3.99
C ASP A 138 -8.85 4.15 -3.52
N ALA A 139 -10.10 4.06 -3.97
CA ALA A 139 -11.18 4.94 -3.55
C ALA A 139 -11.66 4.60 -2.13
N LEU A 140 -12.26 5.57 -1.42
CA LEU A 140 -12.92 5.33 -0.13
C LEU A 140 -14.14 4.40 -0.27
N ALA A 141 -14.67 4.26 -1.47
CA ALA A 141 -15.76 3.34 -1.82
C ALA A 141 -15.35 1.87 -1.89
N HIS A 142 -14.06 1.52 -1.86
CA HIS A 142 -13.61 0.15 -2.04
C HIS A 142 -13.52 -0.67 -0.74
N VAL A 143 -13.81 -0.06 0.42
CA VAL A 143 -13.71 -0.75 1.71
C VAL A 143 -14.98 -0.51 2.54
N PHE A 144 -15.58 -1.60 2.99
CA PHE A 144 -16.78 -1.59 3.80
C PHE A 144 -16.53 -2.13 5.21
N ALA A 145 -17.18 -1.53 6.20
CA ALA A 145 -17.25 -2.02 7.56
C ALA A 145 -18.72 -2.40 7.86
N GLY A 146 -19.06 -3.66 7.72
CA GLY A 146 -20.46 -4.10 7.62
C GLY A 146 -21.07 -3.52 6.34
N ASP A 147 -22.24 -2.89 6.49
CA ASP A 147 -23.00 -2.31 5.38
C ASP A 147 -22.67 -0.83 5.12
N LYS A 148 -21.53 -0.35 5.67
CA LYS A 148 -21.12 1.06 5.56
C LYS A 148 -19.73 1.20 5.00
N MET A 149 -19.57 2.17 4.09
CA MET A 149 -18.29 2.68 3.64
C MET A 149 -17.92 3.98 4.35
N TRP A 150 -16.83 4.63 3.93
CA TRP A 150 -16.36 5.88 4.51
C TRP A 150 -17.51 6.86 4.80
N ASN A 151 -17.42 7.54 5.95
CA ASN A 151 -18.35 8.55 6.44
C ASN A 151 -19.79 8.05 6.67
N GLY A 152 -19.99 6.73 6.78
CA GLY A 152 -21.28 6.10 7.08
C GLY A 152 -22.20 5.95 5.86
N TYR A 153 -21.75 6.25 4.66
CA TYR A 153 -22.52 5.99 3.46
C TYR A 153 -22.82 4.49 3.31
N ASP A 154 -23.98 4.19 2.73
CA ASP A 154 -24.42 2.81 2.51
C ASP A 154 -23.53 2.11 1.47
N ALA A 155 -23.15 0.86 1.74
CA ALA A 155 -22.37 0.05 0.82
C ALA A 155 -23.12 -0.22 -0.50
N ALA A 156 -24.46 -0.25 -0.47
CA ALA A 156 -25.30 -0.43 -1.66
C ALA A 156 -25.17 0.73 -2.67
N LEU A 157 -24.55 1.86 -2.30
CA LEU A 157 -24.19 2.93 -3.23
C LEU A 157 -22.99 2.60 -4.13
N VAL A 158 -22.46 1.39 -4.01
CA VAL A 158 -21.51 0.82 -4.98
C VAL A 158 -22.20 -0.39 -5.63
N ASP A 159 -22.59 -0.23 -6.87
CA ASP A 159 -23.29 -1.25 -7.64
C ASP A 159 -22.55 -1.59 -8.94
N SER A 160 -23.19 -2.31 -9.85
CA SER A 160 -22.61 -2.72 -11.13
C SER A 160 -22.29 -1.57 -12.07
N THR A 161 -22.80 -0.36 -11.81
CA THR A 161 -22.55 0.85 -12.60
C THR A 161 -21.44 1.71 -12.02
N GLY A 162 -21.01 1.44 -10.79
CA GLY A 162 -19.90 2.13 -10.15
C GLY A 162 -20.20 2.60 -8.73
N ALA A 163 -19.38 3.52 -8.24
CA ALA A 163 -19.50 4.12 -6.91
C ALA A 163 -20.25 5.46 -7.01
N HIS A 164 -21.48 5.51 -6.51
CA HIS A 164 -22.31 6.72 -6.46
C HIS A 164 -21.91 7.67 -5.32
N LYS A 165 -21.09 7.18 -4.39
CA LYS A 165 -20.46 7.95 -3.32
C LYS A 165 -19.04 7.45 -3.10
N ASN A 166 -18.16 8.35 -2.61
CA ASN A 166 -16.77 8.03 -2.28
C ASN A 166 -15.93 7.52 -3.47
N GLY A 167 -16.33 7.84 -4.71
CA GLY A 167 -15.58 7.49 -5.91
C GLY A 167 -14.22 8.17 -5.97
N ILE A 168 -13.30 7.60 -6.74
CA ILE A 168 -11.92 8.10 -6.86
C ILE A 168 -11.85 9.49 -7.51
N GLU A 169 -12.81 9.85 -8.34
CA GLU A 169 -12.90 11.15 -9.00
C GLU A 169 -12.99 12.32 -8.03
N LYS A 170 -13.47 12.08 -6.79
CA LYS A 170 -13.51 13.09 -5.73
C LYS A 170 -12.11 13.58 -5.32
N PHE A 171 -11.08 12.79 -5.63
CA PHE A 171 -9.71 13.09 -5.25
C PHE A 171 -8.95 13.93 -6.27
N ALA A 172 -9.51 14.18 -7.45
CA ALA A 172 -8.83 14.78 -8.60
C ALA A 172 -8.05 16.05 -8.23
N ASP A 173 -8.64 16.95 -7.43
CA ASP A 173 -8.05 18.23 -7.07
C ASP A 173 -7.24 18.18 -5.75
N LYS A 174 -7.03 16.99 -5.17
CA LYS A 174 -6.46 16.83 -3.83
C LYS A 174 -5.23 15.94 -3.75
N MET A 175 -4.90 15.21 -4.80
CA MET A 175 -3.81 14.23 -4.79
C MET A 175 -2.45 14.88 -5.10
N VAL A 176 -2.17 16.02 -4.50
CA VAL A 176 -0.92 16.77 -4.65
C VAL A 176 -0.40 17.21 -3.29
N GLY A 177 0.88 16.94 -3.00
CA GLY A 177 1.48 17.35 -1.73
C GLY A 177 2.87 16.77 -1.51
N ARG A 178 3.35 16.93 -0.29
CA ARG A 178 4.64 16.37 0.13
C ARG A 178 4.54 14.88 0.40
N GLY A 179 5.41 14.08 -0.24
CA GLY A 179 5.61 12.67 0.09
C GLY A 179 6.71 12.50 1.15
N VAL A 180 6.46 11.67 2.17
CA VAL A 180 7.46 11.24 3.16
C VAL A 180 7.67 9.76 3.02
N LEU A 181 8.84 9.37 2.50
CA LEU A 181 9.23 7.97 2.37
C LEU A 181 9.78 7.46 3.70
N LEU A 182 9.13 6.46 4.27
CA LEU A 182 9.61 5.69 5.42
C LEU A 182 10.13 4.33 4.94
N ASP A 183 11.43 4.23 4.76
CA ASP A 183 12.10 3.02 4.28
C ASP A 183 12.33 2.04 5.44
N VAL A 184 11.27 1.32 5.81
CA VAL A 184 11.27 0.37 6.92
C VAL A 184 12.18 -0.82 6.63
N ALA A 185 12.20 -1.32 5.41
CA ALA A 185 13.06 -2.43 5.02
C ALA A 185 14.54 -2.08 5.24
N ARG A 186 14.98 -0.93 4.73
CA ARG A 186 16.35 -0.43 4.91
C ARG A 186 16.69 -0.16 6.37
N TYR A 187 15.78 0.46 7.12
CA TYR A 187 15.96 0.68 8.56
C TYR A 187 16.20 -0.63 9.31
N LYS A 188 15.50 -1.69 8.93
CA LYS A 188 15.66 -3.03 9.51
C LYS A 188 16.82 -3.82 8.88
N LYS A 189 17.61 -3.22 7.99
CA LYS A 189 18.72 -3.87 7.27
C LYS A 189 18.27 -5.13 6.51
N LYS A 190 17.12 -5.05 5.87
CA LYS A 190 16.53 -6.10 5.04
C LYS A 190 16.35 -5.59 3.62
N ALA A 191 16.60 -6.43 2.62
CA ALA A 191 16.22 -6.14 1.24
C ALA A 191 14.69 -6.09 1.11
N ARG A 192 14.00 -7.03 1.78
CA ARG A 192 12.55 -7.15 1.85
C ARG A 192 12.13 -7.57 3.25
N LEU A 193 11.04 -7.03 3.76
CA LEU A 193 10.42 -7.52 4.98
C LEU A 193 9.82 -8.92 4.74
N ALA A 194 9.82 -9.75 5.77
CA ALA A 194 9.21 -11.07 5.70
C ALA A 194 7.69 -10.96 5.47
N ASP A 195 7.13 -11.93 4.76
CA ASP A 195 5.68 -12.02 4.55
C ASP A 195 4.96 -12.10 5.89
N GLY A 196 3.87 -11.34 6.02
CA GLY A 196 3.13 -11.24 7.28
C GLY A 196 3.79 -10.38 8.37
N TYR A 197 4.91 -9.71 8.08
CA TYR A 197 5.53 -8.79 9.05
C TYR A 197 4.60 -7.62 9.35
N GLY A 198 4.10 -7.54 10.57
CA GLY A 198 3.26 -6.43 11.04
C GLY A 198 4.09 -5.19 11.37
N ILE A 199 4.12 -4.20 10.48
CA ILE A 199 4.77 -2.92 10.74
C ILE A 199 4.03 -2.19 11.85
N THR A 200 4.73 -1.84 12.93
CA THR A 200 4.17 -1.15 14.09
C THR A 200 4.36 0.37 14.00
N VAL A 201 3.58 1.13 14.78
CA VAL A 201 3.81 2.57 14.95
C VAL A 201 5.23 2.87 15.43
N ASN A 202 5.79 2.01 16.28
CA ASN A 202 7.17 2.14 16.74
C ASN A 202 8.19 1.95 15.60
N ASP A 203 7.93 1.02 14.66
CA ASP A 203 8.77 0.85 13.48
C ASP A 203 8.76 2.12 12.61
N LEU A 204 7.58 2.68 12.36
CA LEU A 204 7.44 3.91 11.58
C LEU A 204 8.17 5.09 12.25
N ASN A 205 7.93 5.31 13.54
CA ASN A 205 8.55 6.40 14.30
C ASN A 205 10.08 6.27 14.35
N ARG A 206 10.60 5.07 14.57
CA ARG A 206 12.05 4.84 14.56
C ARG A 206 12.65 5.01 13.18
N THR A 207 11.96 4.59 12.14
CA THR A 207 12.39 4.80 10.75
C THR A 207 12.46 6.29 10.43
N ALA A 208 11.40 7.05 10.73
CA ALA A 208 11.37 8.48 10.54
C ALA A 208 12.53 9.20 11.27
N LYS A 209 12.75 8.85 12.55
CA LYS A 209 13.87 9.37 13.36
C LYS A 209 15.24 9.04 12.74
N ALA A 210 15.45 7.80 12.31
CA ALA A 210 16.70 7.37 11.72
C ALA A 210 16.99 8.04 10.37
N GLN A 211 15.94 8.40 9.62
CA GLN A 211 16.04 9.13 8.36
C GLN A 211 16.10 10.66 8.54
N GLY A 212 15.93 11.18 9.75
CA GLY A 212 15.86 12.61 10.01
C GLY A 212 14.66 13.30 9.38
N VAL A 213 13.53 12.58 9.24
CA VAL A 213 12.31 13.12 8.65
C VAL A 213 11.17 13.16 9.68
N GLU A 214 10.26 14.10 9.49
CA GLU A 214 9.05 14.26 10.28
C GLU A 214 7.82 14.17 9.37
N VAL A 215 6.84 13.37 9.79
CA VAL A 215 5.52 13.29 9.13
C VAL A 215 4.65 14.42 9.67
N LYS A 216 4.11 15.23 8.78
CA LYS A 216 3.22 16.36 9.10
C LYS A 216 1.80 16.09 8.59
N ARG A 217 0.87 16.88 9.08
CA ARG A 217 -0.51 16.84 8.59
C ARG A 217 -0.55 17.24 7.13
N GLY A 218 -1.25 16.46 6.30
CA GLY A 218 -1.32 16.67 4.85
C GLY A 218 -0.24 15.95 4.05
N ASP A 219 0.73 15.30 4.70
CA ASP A 219 1.74 14.51 3.99
C ASP A 219 1.17 13.19 3.45
N PHE A 220 1.70 12.77 2.31
CA PHE A 220 1.55 11.41 1.81
C PHE A 220 2.65 10.54 2.41
N VAL A 221 2.26 9.58 3.26
CA VAL A 221 3.22 8.64 3.88
C VAL A 221 3.40 7.44 2.97
N ILE A 222 4.63 7.27 2.50
CA ILE A 222 5.03 6.17 1.62
C ILE A 222 5.89 5.20 2.44
N VAL A 223 5.44 3.96 2.60
CA VAL A 223 6.16 2.96 3.39
C VAL A 223 6.81 1.95 2.45
N ASN A 224 8.16 1.93 2.44
CA ASN A 224 8.89 0.93 1.68
C ASN A 224 9.09 -0.34 2.50
N THR A 225 8.58 -1.44 1.98
CA THR A 225 8.72 -2.79 2.56
C THR A 225 9.78 -3.63 1.85
N GLY A 226 10.28 -3.15 0.70
CA GLY A 226 11.13 -3.93 -0.21
C GLY A 226 10.36 -4.97 -1.02
N GLN A 227 9.02 -4.95 -0.97
CA GLN A 227 8.15 -5.85 -1.72
C GLN A 227 7.87 -5.23 -3.10
N MET A 228 8.75 -5.44 -4.05
CA MET A 228 8.56 -5.17 -5.49
C MET A 228 9.50 -6.03 -6.31
#